data_900e329e6c706a5088f02778ec027bdd
#
_entry.id   900e329e6c706a5088f02778ec027bdd
#
_cell.length_a   1.000
_cell.length_b   1.000
_cell.length_c   1.000
_cell.angle_alpha   90.00
_cell.angle_beta   90.00
_cell.angle_gamma   90.00
#
_symmetry.space_group_name_H-M   'P 1'
#
loop_
_entity.id
_entity.type
_entity.pdbx_description
1 polymer ?
#
loop_
_entity_poly.entity_id
_entity_poly.type
_entity_poly.pdbx_seq_one_letter_code
_entity_poly.pdbx_strand_id
1 'polypeptide(L)'
;MNNYSKQREIILKTFKYLNHPTAEQIYDKVHQDNPTISKSTVYRNLNVLLENKTIKKIKVLTGPDKFDYIDKEHYHVICNKCGKVFDFMYQFKKEKLKELIHNQTSVITNVDSIILYGICEECKFKIKYEEELKMKLKGSKTEKNLMEAFAGESQARNKYTYFASKAKKEGYEQIAAIFQETADNEKEHAKLWFKLLHDEDIPSTAENLKAAAEGETFEWTDMYDRMAKEAKEEGFDRIAYLFEAVGKIEKEHEERYKKLLENVENGLVFSRDGEKIWKCRNCGHIVIGKEAPEICPVCSHPKAYFEIKSENY
;
A
#
# COMPACT_ATOMS: atom_id res chain seq x y z
N MET A 1 19.38 41.60 -16.60
CA MET A 1 19.22 40.40 -15.78
C MET A 1 18.70 39.29 -16.66
N ASN A 2 19.40 38.15 -16.66
CA ASN A 2 19.05 37.02 -17.52
C ASN A 2 17.70 36.41 -17.06
N ASN A 3 16.81 36.06 -17.97
CA ASN A 3 15.48 35.47 -17.65
C ASN A 3 15.56 34.31 -16.64
N TYR A 4 16.61 33.52 -16.65
CA TYR A 4 16.90 32.42 -15.70
C TYR A 4 17.10 32.92 -14.24
N SER A 5 17.62 34.11 -14.02
CA SER A 5 17.78 34.69 -12.68
C SER A 5 16.42 35.10 -12.10
N LYS A 6 15.54 35.65 -12.93
CA LYS A 6 14.21 36.12 -12.53
C LYS A 6 13.27 34.97 -12.15
N GLN A 7 13.30 33.86 -12.91
CA GLN A 7 12.49 32.67 -12.60
C GLN A 7 12.90 32.03 -11.27
N ARG A 8 14.20 31.97 -10.97
CA ARG A 8 14.68 31.41 -9.68
C ARG A 8 14.26 32.31 -8.50
N GLU A 9 14.29 33.60 -8.67
CA GLU A 9 13.82 34.55 -7.64
C GLU A 9 12.31 34.36 -7.36
N ILE A 10 11.51 34.18 -8.42
CA ILE A 10 10.07 33.85 -8.27
C ILE A 10 9.88 32.60 -7.47
N ILE A 11 10.60 31.49 -7.82
CA ILE A 11 10.52 30.22 -7.11
C ILE A 11 10.95 30.38 -5.64
N LEU A 12 12.04 31.08 -5.35
CA LEU A 12 12.49 31.31 -3.98
C LEU A 12 11.48 32.12 -3.15
N LYS A 13 10.75 33.03 -3.77
CA LYS A 13 9.69 33.79 -3.07
C LYS A 13 8.57 32.88 -2.57
N THR A 14 8.30 31.73 -3.22
CA THR A 14 7.25 30.81 -2.77
C THR A 14 7.55 30.20 -1.41
N PHE A 15 8.82 30.00 -1.05
CA PHE A 15 9.23 29.48 0.26
C PHE A 15 8.87 30.39 1.43
N LYS A 16 8.57 31.69 1.18
CA LYS A 16 8.06 32.58 2.21
C LYS A 16 6.61 32.29 2.60
N TYR A 17 5.88 31.62 1.73
CA TYR A 17 4.44 31.34 1.89
C TYR A 17 4.13 29.87 2.12
N LEU A 18 5.08 28.99 1.82
CA LEU A 18 4.91 27.54 1.90
C LEU A 18 5.94 26.96 2.87
N ASN A 19 5.48 26.24 3.86
CA ASN A 19 6.33 25.56 4.83
C ASN A 19 6.65 24.15 4.32
N HIS A 20 7.93 23.86 4.05
CA HIS A 20 8.42 22.59 3.51
C HIS A 20 7.57 22.05 2.34
N PRO A 21 7.44 22.82 1.24
CA PRO A 21 6.59 22.43 0.12
C PRO A 21 7.15 21.26 -0.67
N THR A 22 6.26 20.54 -1.34
CA THR A 22 6.65 19.62 -2.42
C THR A 22 6.95 20.39 -3.70
N ALA A 23 7.60 19.72 -4.69
CA ALA A 23 7.83 20.34 -6.01
C ALA A 23 6.50 20.72 -6.70
N GLU A 24 5.46 19.94 -6.49
CA GLU A 24 4.12 20.23 -7.03
C GLU A 24 3.53 21.48 -6.40
N GLN A 25 3.53 21.58 -5.08
CA GLN A 25 3.03 22.77 -4.38
C GLN A 25 3.78 24.05 -4.76
N ILE A 26 5.10 23.94 -4.99
CA ILE A 26 5.89 25.07 -5.51
C ILE A 26 5.43 25.43 -6.92
N TYR A 27 5.23 24.42 -7.79
CA TYR A 27 4.73 24.67 -9.14
C TYR A 27 3.36 25.32 -9.13
N ASP A 28 2.42 24.79 -8.36
CA ASP A 28 1.05 25.33 -8.28
C ASP A 28 1.05 26.79 -7.85
N LYS A 29 1.84 27.13 -6.82
CA LYS A 29 1.98 28.52 -6.36
C LYS A 29 2.63 29.42 -7.39
N VAL A 30 3.71 28.94 -8.03
CA VAL A 30 4.38 29.69 -9.10
C VAL A 30 3.46 29.92 -10.28
N HIS A 31 2.72 28.88 -10.70
CA HIS A 31 1.83 28.94 -11.85
C HIS A 31 0.61 29.84 -11.61
N GLN A 32 0.08 29.83 -10.38
CA GLN A 32 -0.99 30.73 -9.97
C GLN A 32 -0.60 32.21 -10.15
N ASP A 33 0.62 32.58 -9.72
CA ASP A 33 1.11 33.95 -9.76
C ASP A 33 1.78 34.32 -11.11
N ASN A 34 2.25 33.32 -11.87
CA ASN A 34 2.98 33.42 -13.14
C ASN A 34 2.61 32.29 -14.11
N PRO A 35 1.46 32.34 -14.79
CA PRO A 35 0.95 31.23 -15.62
C PRO A 35 1.85 30.84 -16.81
N THR A 36 2.78 31.69 -17.21
CA THR A 36 3.72 31.44 -18.31
C THR A 36 4.89 30.52 -17.91
N ILE A 37 5.08 30.24 -16.62
CA ILE A 37 6.16 29.38 -16.13
C ILE A 37 5.66 27.93 -16.12
N SER A 38 6.28 27.10 -16.98
CA SER A 38 5.93 25.69 -17.09
C SER A 38 6.46 24.84 -15.93
N LYS A 39 5.83 23.69 -15.69
CA LYS A 39 6.23 22.71 -14.68
C LYS A 39 7.70 22.28 -14.86
N SER A 40 8.12 21.97 -16.08
CA SER A 40 9.50 21.61 -16.40
C SER A 40 10.50 22.70 -16.06
N THR A 41 10.11 23.97 -16.20
CA THR A 41 10.93 25.12 -15.82
C THR A 41 11.12 25.20 -14.29
N VAL A 42 10.05 24.95 -13.52
CA VAL A 42 10.14 24.94 -12.05
C VAL A 42 11.07 23.82 -11.59
N TYR A 43 10.87 22.58 -12.07
CA TYR A 43 11.69 21.44 -11.68
C TYR A 43 13.18 21.62 -12.03
N ARG A 44 13.49 22.14 -13.21
CA ARG A 44 14.87 22.45 -13.61
C ARG A 44 15.50 23.51 -12.69
N ASN A 45 14.78 24.57 -12.33
CA ASN A 45 15.30 25.58 -11.44
C ASN A 45 15.44 25.09 -10.00
N LEU A 46 14.57 24.19 -9.51
CA LEU A 46 14.74 23.54 -8.21
C LEU A 46 16.04 22.73 -8.16
N ASN A 47 16.38 21.99 -9.22
CA ASN A 47 17.66 21.27 -9.29
C ASN A 47 18.87 22.22 -9.20
N VAL A 48 18.83 23.33 -9.93
CA VAL A 48 19.91 24.35 -9.85
C VAL A 48 20.01 24.93 -8.43
N LEU A 49 18.89 25.18 -7.76
CA LEU A 49 18.89 25.71 -6.39
C LEU A 49 19.42 24.67 -5.37
N LEU A 50 19.20 23.39 -5.59
CA LEU A 50 19.79 22.29 -4.82
C LEU A 50 21.30 22.20 -5.04
N GLU A 51 21.76 22.23 -6.29
CA GLU A 51 23.19 22.21 -6.64
C GLU A 51 23.96 23.37 -6.02
N ASN A 52 23.34 24.56 -6.03
CA ASN A 52 23.91 25.77 -5.40
C ASN A 52 23.72 25.83 -3.87
N LYS A 53 23.14 24.78 -3.26
CA LYS A 53 22.86 24.70 -1.82
C LYS A 53 22.03 25.87 -1.28
N THR A 54 21.20 26.49 -2.13
CA THR A 54 20.26 27.54 -1.73
C THR A 54 19.04 26.95 -1.04
N ILE A 55 18.64 25.74 -1.47
CA ILE A 55 17.58 24.94 -0.86
C ILE A 55 18.11 23.54 -0.52
N LYS A 56 17.43 22.86 0.40
CA LYS A 56 17.67 21.46 0.74
C LYS A 56 16.48 20.62 0.31
N LYS A 57 16.76 19.36 -0.01
CA LYS A 57 15.75 18.35 -0.23
C LYS A 57 15.62 17.47 1.01
N ILE A 58 14.43 17.36 1.56
CA ILE A 58 14.09 16.57 2.73
C ILE A 58 13.35 15.32 2.24
N LYS A 59 13.98 14.16 2.42
CA LYS A 59 13.34 12.87 2.16
C LYS A 59 12.37 12.54 3.29
N VAL A 60 11.12 12.24 2.94
CA VAL A 60 10.10 11.80 3.88
C VAL A 60 9.79 10.32 3.67
N LEU A 61 9.33 9.61 4.71
CA LEU A 61 9.00 8.19 4.63
C LEU A 61 7.68 7.93 3.89
N THR A 62 6.78 8.92 3.93
CA THR A 62 5.46 8.85 3.31
C THR A 62 5.20 10.09 2.46
N GLY A 63 4.79 9.89 1.20
CA GLY A 63 4.51 10.98 0.26
C GLY A 63 5.74 11.50 -0.49
N PRO A 64 5.58 12.59 -1.25
CA PRO A 64 6.65 13.19 -2.04
C PRO A 64 7.66 13.94 -1.17
N ASP A 65 8.93 13.96 -1.60
CA ASP A 65 10.00 14.72 -0.97
C ASP A 65 9.63 16.21 -0.81
N LYS A 66 10.13 16.81 0.27
CA LYS A 66 9.92 18.21 0.60
C LYS A 66 11.14 19.04 0.29
N PHE A 67 10.97 20.34 0.17
CA PHE A 67 12.05 21.29 -0.03
C PHE A 67 12.06 22.32 1.09
N ASP A 68 13.25 22.74 1.46
CA ASP A 68 13.49 23.73 2.50
C ASP A 68 14.47 24.80 2.03
N TYR A 69 14.22 26.05 2.41
CA TYR A 69 15.10 27.19 2.12
C TYR A 69 16.12 27.37 3.25
N ILE A 70 17.39 27.41 2.88
CA ILE A 70 18.49 27.50 3.84
C ILE A 70 18.77 28.95 4.17
N ASP A 71 18.06 29.54 5.15
CA ASP A 71 18.34 30.87 5.68
C ASP A 71 19.13 30.82 6.99
N LYS A 72 18.86 29.84 7.85
CA LYS A 72 19.53 29.58 9.12
C LYS A 72 19.74 28.10 9.32
N GLU A 73 20.74 27.73 10.10
CA GLU A 73 20.98 26.36 10.47
C GLU A 73 19.88 25.87 11.43
N HIS A 74 19.14 24.87 11.01
CA HIS A 74 18.11 24.20 11.80
C HIS A 74 18.03 22.71 11.40
N TYR A 75 17.32 21.95 12.21
CA TYR A 75 17.09 20.51 12.00
C TYR A 75 15.61 20.25 11.75
N HIS A 76 15.27 19.07 11.34
CA HIS A 76 13.90 18.71 11.00
C HIS A 76 13.40 17.55 11.84
N VAL A 77 12.14 17.62 12.24
CA VAL A 77 11.37 16.51 12.78
C VAL A 77 10.31 16.12 11.75
N ILE A 78 10.31 14.87 11.33
CA ILE A 78 9.41 14.36 10.29
C ILE A 78 8.38 13.44 10.92
N CYS A 79 7.11 13.69 10.65
CA CYS A 79 6.04 12.81 11.07
C CYS A 79 6.02 11.54 10.22
N ASN A 80 6.20 10.38 10.85
CA ASN A 80 6.19 9.06 10.18
C ASN A 80 4.84 8.70 9.55
N LYS A 81 3.75 9.36 9.99
CA LYS A 81 2.41 9.05 9.52
C LYS A 81 2.00 9.91 8.30
N CYS A 82 2.18 11.23 8.38
CA CYS A 82 1.71 12.14 7.33
C CYS A 82 2.82 12.82 6.52
N GLY A 83 4.09 12.56 6.84
CA GLY A 83 5.23 13.19 6.17
C GLY A 83 5.37 14.70 6.43
N LYS A 84 4.59 15.29 7.37
CA LYS A 84 4.72 16.71 7.74
C LYS A 84 6.08 16.94 8.38
N VAL A 85 6.75 18.02 7.96
CA VAL A 85 8.08 18.39 8.43
C VAL A 85 7.93 19.60 9.34
N PHE A 86 8.68 19.60 10.44
CA PHE A 86 8.71 20.65 11.44
C PHE A 86 10.15 21.11 11.64
N ASP A 87 10.36 22.41 11.73
CA ASP A 87 11.66 23.00 12.08
C ASP A 87 11.97 22.75 13.55
N PHE A 88 13.20 22.34 13.81
CA PHE A 88 13.73 22.19 15.17
C PHE A 88 14.94 23.08 15.34
N MET A 89 14.72 24.20 16.02
CA MET A 89 15.69 25.26 16.22
C MET A 89 16.58 24.94 17.43
N TYR A 90 17.55 24.05 17.25
CA TYR A 90 18.52 23.69 18.28
C TYR A 90 19.93 23.60 17.67
N GLN A 91 20.93 24.08 18.39
CA GLN A 91 22.32 23.95 17.96
C GLN A 91 22.99 22.74 18.62
N PHE A 92 23.03 21.62 17.89
CA PHE A 92 23.81 20.47 18.32
C PHE A 92 25.30 20.76 18.26
N LYS A 93 26.03 20.38 19.33
CA LYS A 93 27.49 20.36 19.30
C LYS A 93 27.94 19.19 18.41
N LYS A 94 28.04 19.44 17.12
CA LYS A 94 28.37 18.42 16.10
C LYS A 94 29.69 17.71 16.41
N GLU A 95 30.68 18.45 16.96
CA GLU A 95 31.99 17.88 17.32
C GLU A 95 31.87 16.84 18.45
N LYS A 96 31.04 17.11 19.45
CA LYS A 96 30.78 16.15 20.52
C LYS A 96 30.06 14.90 20.01
N LEU A 97 29.15 15.05 19.05
CA LEU A 97 28.46 13.93 18.43
C LEU A 97 29.43 13.08 17.58
N LYS A 98 30.33 13.71 16.83
CA LYS A 98 31.39 13.01 16.07
C LYS A 98 32.31 12.22 17.00
N GLU A 99 32.72 12.83 18.11
CA GLU A 99 33.56 12.18 19.13
C GLU A 99 32.86 10.95 19.74
N LEU A 100 31.57 11.08 20.09
CA LEU A 100 30.80 9.98 20.63
C LEU A 100 30.65 8.81 19.64
N ILE A 101 30.39 9.14 18.36
CA ILE A 101 30.29 8.12 17.31
C ILE A 101 31.64 7.43 17.11
N HIS A 102 32.73 8.20 17.05
CA HIS A 102 34.09 7.65 16.89
C HIS A 102 34.45 6.71 18.03
N ASN A 103 34.18 7.13 19.28
CA ASN A 103 34.49 6.33 20.47
C ASN A 103 33.70 5.01 20.53
N GLN A 104 32.49 4.97 19.96
CA GLN A 104 31.67 3.75 20.00
C GLN A 104 31.85 2.85 18.76
N THR A 105 32.24 3.41 17.62
CA THR A 105 32.21 2.69 16.33
C THR A 105 33.56 2.68 15.62
N SER A 106 34.53 3.48 16.09
CA SER A 106 35.83 3.74 15.43
C SER A 106 35.70 4.35 14.03
N VAL A 107 34.53 4.89 13.68
CA VAL A 107 34.25 5.52 12.38
C VAL A 107 34.46 7.02 12.48
N ILE A 108 35.18 7.60 11.53
CA ILE A 108 35.29 9.06 11.33
C ILE A 108 34.09 9.52 10.51
N THR A 109 33.22 10.32 11.11
CA THR A 109 31.99 10.76 10.49
C THR A 109 31.96 12.25 10.21
N ASN A 110 31.27 12.65 9.12
CA ASN A 110 30.79 14.00 8.92
C ASN A 110 29.32 14.08 9.28
N VAL A 111 28.93 15.03 10.12
CA VAL A 111 27.52 15.27 10.48
C VAL A 111 27.01 16.45 9.69
N ASP A 112 26.47 16.17 8.51
CA ASP A 112 25.94 17.21 7.60
C ASP A 112 24.49 17.58 7.93
N SER A 113 23.69 16.58 8.38
CA SER A 113 22.30 16.80 8.79
C SER A 113 21.88 15.83 9.89
N ILE A 114 20.95 16.25 10.73
CA ILE A 114 20.27 15.41 11.71
C ILE A 114 18.77 15.50 11.39
N ILE A 115 18.15 14.36 11.20
CA ILE A 115 16.70 14.25 10.97
C ILE A 115 16.13 13.38 12.10
N LEU A 116 15.11 13.92 12.76
CA LEU A 116 14.38 13.23 13.81
C LEU A 116 13.02 12.77 13.26
N TYR A 117 12.56 11.63 13.71
CA TYR A 117 11.29 11.06 13.32
C TYR A 117 10.37 10.92 14.52
N GLY A 118 9.08 11.13 14.31
CA GLY A 118 8.07 11.03 15.37
C GLY A 118 6.66 11.02 14.82
N ILE A 119 5.67 11.24 15.68
CA ILE A 119 4.26 11.38 15.31
C ILE A 119 3.80 12.77 15.74
N CYS A 120 3.28 13.58 14.82
CA CYS A 120 2.77 14.91 15.14
C CYS A 120 1.47 14.82 15.93
N GLU A 121 1.11 15.92 16.63
CA GLU A 121 -0.08 15.95 17.48
C GLU A 121 -1.37 15.65 16.71
N GLU A 122 -1.52 16.17 15.50
CA GLU A 122 -2.67 15.89 14.64
C GLU A 122 -2.81 14.38 14.37
N CYS A 123 -1.70 13.72 14.01
CA CYS A 123 -1.72 12.28 13.77
C CYS A 123 -1.90 11.48 15.06
N LYS A 124 -1.33 11.92 16.18
CA LYS A 124 -1.54 11.30 17.50
C LYS A 124 -3.00 11.37 17.93
N PHE A 125 -3.62 12.55 17.73
CA PHE A 125 -5.03 12.72 18.01
C PHE A 125 -5.91 11.85 17.12
N LYS A 126 -5.61 11.80 15.82
CA LYS A 126 -6.32 10.96 14.86
C LYS A 126 -6.23 9.47 15.25
N ILE A 127 -5.03 8.98 15.55
CA ILE A 127 -4.82 7.59 16.01
C ILE A 127 -5.64 7.29 17.25
N LYS A 128 -5.59 8.16 18.27
CA LYS A 128 -6.35 7.98 19.50
C LYS A 128 -7.86 7.96 19.25
N TYR A 129 -8.36 8.86 18.39
CA TYR A 129 -9.77 8.92 18.02
C TYR A 129 -10.22 7.65 17.27
N GLU A 130 -9.39 7.16 16.35
CA GLU A 130 -9.62 5.90 15.62
C GLU A 130 -9.65 4.69 16.58
N GLU A 131 -8.73 4.63 17.56
CA GLU A 131 -8.70 3.59 18.59
C GLU A 131 -9.96 3.64 19.49
N GLU A 132 -10.41 4.83 19.89
CA GLU A 132 -11.64 5.00 20.68
C GLU A 132 -12.89 4.58 19.89
N LEU A 133 -12.96 4.91 18.60
CA LEU A 133 -14.06 4.47 17.72
C LEU A 133 -14.07 2.95 17.56
N LYS A 134 -12.90 2.36 17.35
CA LYS A 134 -12.72 0.91 17.23
C LYS A 134 -13.16 0.18 18.50
N MET A 135 -12.78 0.68 19.67
CA MET A 135 -13.23 0.13 20.96
C MET A 135 -14.76 0.23 21.14
N LYS A 136 -15.40 1.30 20.65
CA LYS A 136 -16.85 1.45 20.68
C LYS A 136 -17.58 0.54 19.69
N LEU A 137 -16.97 0.24 18.55
CA LEU A 137 -17.56 -0.64 17.53
C LEU A 137 -17.56 -2.10 17.99
N LYS A 138 -16.46 -2.55 18.60
CA LYS A 138 -16.26 -3.95 19.00
C LYS A 138 -17.35 -4.42 19.97
N GLY A 139 -18.02 -5.51 19.63
CA GLY A 139 -19.11 -6.11 20.40
C GLY A 139 -20.45 -5.36 20.30
N SER A 140 -20.51 -4.27 19.53
CA SER A 140 -21.74 -3.46 19.37
C SER A 140 -22.74 -4.11 18.41
N LYS A 141 -24.00 -3.63 18.46
CA LYS A 141 -25.01 -3.97 17.44
C LYS A 141 -24.59 -3.48 16.04
N THR A 142 -23.88 -2.36 15.99
CA THR A 142 -23.39 -1.79 14.71
C THR A 142 -22.35 -2.70 14.04
N GLU A 143 -21.44 -3.28 14.82
CA GLU A 143 -20.49 -4.28 14.27
C GLU A 143 -21.23 -5.49 13.67
N LYS A 144 -22.23 -6.03 14.39
CA LYS A 144 -23.06 -7.13 13.87
C LYS A 144 -23.80 -6.75 12.58
N ASN A 145 -24.36 -5.52 12.53
CA ASN A 145 -25.02 -5.01 11.34
C ASN A 145 -24.06 -4.85 10.16
N LEU A 146 -22.82 -4.41 10.40
CA LEU A 146 -21.78 -4.34 9.37
C LEU A 146 -21.41 -5.72 8.83
N MET A 147 -21.27 -6.72 9.71
CA MET A 147 -21.02 -8.11 9.30
C MET A 147 -22.18 -8.68 8.48
N GLU A 148 -23.42 -8.44 8.89
CA GLU A 148 -24.62 -8.86 8.17
C GLU A 148 -24.72 -8.17 6.81
N ALA A 149 -24.46 -6.86 6.74
CA ALA A 149 -24.44 -6.10 5.49
C ALA A 149 -23.34 -6.62 4.55
N PHE A 150 -22.12 -6.84 5.04
CA PHE A 150 -21.03 -7.42 4.24
C PHE A 150 -21.40 -8.80 3.68
N ALA A 151 -22.00 -9.68 4.50
CA ALA A 151 -22.44 -10.99 4.08
C ALA A 151 -23.57 -10.91 3.04
N GLY A 152 -24.55 -10.03 3.23
CA GLY A 152 -25.66 -9.80 2.31
C GLY A 152 -25.21 -9.35 0.91
N GLU A 153 -24.37 -8.30 0.87
CA GLU A 153 -23.83 -7.77 -0.39
C GLU A 153 -22.91 -8.80 -1.10
N SER A 154 -22.12 -9.55 -0.35
CA SER A 154 -21.27 -10.60 -0.91
C SER A 154 -22.11 -11.72 -1.57
N GLN A 155 -23.22 -12.11 -0.94
CA GLN A 155 -24.16 -13.07 -1.52
C GLN A 155 -24.89 -12.49 -2.74
N ALA A 156 -25.35 -11.25 -2.68
CA ALA A 156 -26.04 -10.57 -3.78
C ALA A 156 -25.12 -10.49 -5.01
N ARG A 157 -23.88 -10.06 -4.82
CA ARG A 157 -22.85 -10.07 -5.88
C ARG A 157 -22.75 -11.40 -6.60
N ASN A 158 -22.61 -12.51 -5.85
CA ASN A 158 -22.47 -13.82 -6.45
C ASN A 158 -23.75 -14.25 -7.18
N LYS A 159 -24.94 -14.05 -6.58
CA LYS A 159 -26.23 -14.37 -7.19
C LYS A 159 -26.41 -13.63 -8.51
N TYR A 160 -26.13 -12.32 -8.55
CA TYR A 160 -26.31 -11.50 -9.75
C TYR A 160 -25.35 -11.89 -10.87
N THR A 161 -24.13 -12.32 -10.55
CA THR A 161 -23.20 -12.90 -11.54
C THR A 161 -23.79 -14.18 -12.15
N TYR A 162 -24.44 -15.04 -11.35
CA TYR A 162 -25.11 -16.23 -11.87
C TYR A 162 -26.33 -15.88 -12.71
N PHE A 163 -27.11 -14.89 -12.30
CA PHE A 163 -28.27 -14.40 -13.06
C PHE A 163 -27.86 -13.76 -14.39
N ALA A 164 -26.77 -12.97 -14.40
CA ALA A 164 -26.19 -12.45 -15.63
C ALA A 164 -25.80 -13.56 -16.61
N SER A 165 -25.12 -14.60 -16.12
CA SER A 165 -24.75 -15.76 -16.94
C SER A 165 -25.98 -16.49 -17.51
N LYS A 166 -27.05 -16.62 -16.73
CA LYS A 166 -28.30 -17.25 -17.17
C LYS A 166 -29.01 -16.39 -18.23
N ALA A 167 -29.17 -15.09 -17.98
CA ALA A 167 -29.79 -14.15 -18.90
C ALA A 167 -29.08 -14.13 -20.28
N LYS A 168 -27.74 -14.16 -20.25
CA LYS A 168 -26.93 -14.23 -21.49
C LYS A 168 -27.18 -15.50 -22.27
N LYS A 169 -27.28 -16.67 -21.61
CA LYS A 169 -27.62 -17.97 -22.26
C LYS A 169 -29.02 -17.98 -22.86
N GLU A 170 -29.94 -17.18 -22.34
CA GLU A 170 -31.29 -17.02 -22.83
C GLU A 170 -31.44 -15.94 -23.93
N GLY A 171 -30.35 -15.24 -24.28
CA GLY A 171 -30.31 -14.21 -25.31
C GLY A 171 -30.72 -12.82 -24.82
N TYR A 172 -30.83 -12.59 -23.52
CA TYR A 172 -31.19 -11.30 -22.92
C TYR A 172 -29.96 -10.49 -22.58
N GLU A 173 -29.18 -10.04 -23.56
CA GLU A 173 -27.90 -9.35 -23.37
C GLU A 173 -28.02 -8.07 -22.51
N GLN A 174 -29.07 -7.28 -22.67
CA GLN A 174 -29.29 -6.09 -21.87
C GLN A 174 -29.54 -6.43 -20.39
N ILE A 175 -30.35 -7.44 -20.11
CA ILE A 175 -30.66 -7.91 -18.75
C ILE A 175 -29.38 -8.47 -18.11
N ALA A 176 -28.60 -9.24 -18.88
CA ALA A 176 -27.31 -9.76 -18.40
C ALA A 176 -26.32 -8.64 -18.03
N ALA A 177 -26.24 -7.59 -18.84
CA ALA A 177 -25.41 -6.41 -18.57
C ALA A 177 -25.85 -5.68 -17.29
N ILE A 178 -27.15 -5.49 -17.09
CA ILE A 178 -27.68 -4.87 -15.87
C ILE A 178 -27.37 -5.69 -14.62
N PHE A 179 -27.55 -7.02 -14.66
CA PHE A 179 -27.16 -7.88 -13.56
C PHE A 179 -25.67 -7.82 -13.25
N GLN A 180 -24.82 -7.77 -14.28
CA GLN A 180 -23.38 -7.67 -14.08
C GLN A 180 -22.98 -6.31 -13.46
N GLU A 181 -23.55 -5.22 -13.97
CA GLU A 181 -23.35 -3.87 -13.41
C GLU A 181 -23.77 -3.83 -11.94
N THR A 182 -24.94 -4.37 -11.60
CA THR A 182 -25.39 -4.44 -10.22
C THR A 182 -24.45 -5.31 -9.36
N ALA A 183 -24.00 -6.46 -9.86
CA ALA A 183 -23.01 -7.29 -9.15
C ALA A 183 -21.71 -6.53 -8.84
N ASP A 184 -21.25 -5.68 -9.75
CA ASP A 184 -20.06 -4.84 -9.55
C ASP A 184 -20.32 -3.73 -8.51
N ASN A 185 -21.55 -3.19 -8.45
CA ASN A 185 -21.96 -2.24 -7.40
C ASN A 185 -21.98 -2.92 -6.01
N GLU A 186 -22.58 -4.12 -5.89
CA GLU A 186 -22.63 -4.85 -4.61
C GLU A 186 -21.23 -5.24 -4.11
N LYS A 187 -20.28 -5.48 -5.02
CA LYS A 187 -18.88 -5.66 -4.64
C LYS A 187 -18.31 -4.41 -3.97
N GLU A 188 -18.60 -3.21 -4.45
CA GLU A 188 -18.11 -1.98 -3.86
C GLU A 188 -18.83 -1.67 -2.53
N HIS A 189 -20.13 -2.00 -2.39
CA HIS A 189 -20.85 -1.92 -1.12
C HIS A 189 -20.24 -2.88 -0.09
N ALA A 190 -20.03 -4.15 -0.43
CA ALA A 190 -19.37 -5.12 0.45
C ALA A 190 -17.98 -4.63 0.90
N LYS A 191 -17.18 -4.06 -0.01
CA LYS A 191 -15.87 -3.51 0.29
C LYS A 191 -15.93 -2.32 1.27
N LEU A 192 -16.99 -1.48 1.16
CA LEU A 192 -17.20 -0.40 2.12
C LEU A 192 -17.41 -0.93 3.55
N TRP A 193 -18.29 -1.91 3.72
CA TRP A 193 -18.55 -2.55 5.02
C TRP A 193 -17.34 -3.30 5.54
N PHE A 194 -16.61 -3.99 4.67
CA PHE A 194 -15.35 -4.66 5.02
C PHE A 194 -14.31 -3.69 5.58
N LYS A 195 -14.13 -2.54 4.94
CA LYS A 195 -13.19 -1.51 5.39
C LYS A 195 -13.57 -0.95 6.77
N LEU A 196 -14.83 -0.68 7.02
CA LEU A 196 -15.31 -0.22 8.33
C LEU A 196 -15.10 -1.25 9.45
N LEU A 197 -15.09 -2.54 9.12
CA LEU A 197 -14.72 -3.63 10.03
C LEU A 197 -13.21 -3.77 10.25
N HIS A 198 -12.37 -3.16 9.36
CA HIS A 198 -10.92 -3.30 9.32
C HIS A 198 -10.21 -1.94 9.29
N ASP A 199 -10.57 -1.04 10.23
CA ASP A 199 -9.90 0.26 10.42
C ASP A 199 -9.94 1.17 9.18
N GLU A 200 -11.04 1.17 8.44
CA GLU A 200 -11.28 1.96 7.23
C GLU A 200 -10.35 1.63 6.05
N ASP A 201 -9.60 0.53 6.13
CA ASP A 201 -8.71 0.09 5.04
C ASP A 201 -8.82 -1.41 4.78
N ILE A 202 -8.15 -1.87 3.72
CA ILE A 202 -7.91 -3.29 3.49
C ILE A 202 -6.57 -3.62 4.14
N PRO A 203 -6.50 -4.63 5.03
CA PRO A 203 -5.27 -5.01 5.71
C PRO A 203 -4.12 -5.32 4.75
N SER A 204 -2.90 -5.36 5.27
CA SER A 204 -1.72 -5.69 4.48
C SER A 204 -1.81 -7.08 3.83
N THR A 205 -1.03 -7.32 2.78
CA THR A 205 -1.00 -8.62 2.09
C THR A 205 -0.67 -9.77 3.06
N ALA A 206 0.23 -9.56 4.02
CA ALA A 206 0.56 -10.59 5.00
C ALA A 206 -0.63 -10.88 5.94
N GLU A 207 -1.29 -9.85 6.45
CA GLU A 207 -2.50 -10.00 7.28
C GLU A 207 -3.64 -10.66 6.50
N ASN A 208 -3.85 -10.29 5.24
CA ASN A 208 -4.87 -10.90 4.37
C ASN A 208 -4.57 -12.38 4.09
N LEU A 209 -3.30 -12.75 3.83
CA LEU A 209 -2.91 -14.15 3.64
C LEU A 209 -3.12 -14.97 4.91
N LYS A 210 -2.83 -14.40 6.07
CA LYS A 210 -3.09 -15.03 7.36
C LYS A 210 -4.58 -15.24 7.58
N ALA A 211 -5.39 -14.20 7.41
CA ALA A 211 -6.85 -14.28 7.57
C ALA A 211 -7.49 -15.27 6.58
N ALA A 212 -7.02 -15.32 5.33
CA ALA A 212 -7.46 -16.29 4.35
C ALA A 212 -7.13 -17.73 4.81
N ALA A 213 -5.88 -17.99 5.22
CA ALA A 213 -5.50 -19.31 5.72
C ALA A 213 -6.32 -19.74 6.94
N GLU A 214 -6.60 -18.82 7.88
CA GLU A 214 -7.44 -19.08 9.05
C GLU A 214 -8.90 -19.39 8.66
N GLY A 215 -9.45 -18.68 7.68
CA GLY A 215 -10.78 -18.93 7.12
C GLY A 215 -10.87 -20.33 6.50
N GLU A 216 -9.96 -20.66 5.59
CA GLU A 216 -9.91 -21.98 4.96
C GLU A 216 -9.72 -23.11 5.99
N THR A 217 -8.90 -22.88 7.04
CA THR A 217 -8.74 -23.83 8.15
C THR A 217 -10.09 -24.11 8.82
N PHE A 218 -10.86 -23.08 9.15
CA PHE A 218 -12.19 -23.25 9.73
C PHE A 218 -13.15 -23.98 8.79
N GLU A 219 -13.11 -23.65 7.50
CA GLU A 219 -14.01 -24.25 6.52
C GLU A 219 -13.80 -25.76 6.40
N TRP A 220 -12.56 -26.25 6.31
CA TRP A 220 -12.34 -27.68 6.14
C TRP A 220 -12.27 -28.49 7.44
N THR A 221 -11.89 -27.88 8.59
CA THR A 221 -11.80 -28.62 9.86
C THR A 221 -13.11 -28.69 10.64
N ASP A 222 -13.99 -27.69 10.48
CA ASP A 222 -15.25 -27.58 11.23
C ASP A 222 -16.46 -27.52 10.30
N MET A 223 -16.55 -26.48 9.47
CA MET A 223 -17.77 -26.17 8.72
C MET A 223 -18.19 -27.30 7.78
N TYR A 224 -17.34 -27.66 6.83
CA TYR A 224 -17.68 -28.71 5.85
C TYR A 224 -17.71 -30.11 6.44
N ASP A 225 -16.87 -30.43 7.42
CA ASP A 225 -16.88 -31.71 8.13
C ASP A 225 -18.20 -31.92 8.85
N ARG A 226 -18.67 -30.92 9.58
CA ARG A 226 -19.97 -30.94 10.27
C ARG A 226 -21.14 -31.02 9.27
N MET A 227 -21.13 -30.17 8.24
CA MET A 227 -22.18 -30.13 7.22
C MET A 227 -22.28 -31.45 6.44
N ALA A 228 -21.16 -32.12 6.16
CA ALA A 228 -21.16 -33.44 5.51
C ALA A 228 -21.80 -34.53 6.37
N LYS A 229 -21.49 -34.52 7.69
CA LYS A 229 -22.10 -35.48 8.65
C LYS A 229 -23.61 -35.27 8.77
N GLU A 230 -24.02 -34.00 8.96
CA GLU A 230 -25.45 -33.66 9.06
C GLU A 230 -26.22 -34.06 7.78
N ALA A 231 -25.68 -33.72 6.59
CA ALA A 231 -26.30 -34.10 5.32
C ALA A 231 -26.41 -35.64 5.14
N LYS A 232 -25.44 -36.39 5.61
CA LYS A 232 -25.45 -37.85 5.57
C LYS A 232 -26.49 -38.44 6.51
N GLU A 233 -26.61 -37.88 7.72
CA GLU A 233 -27.64 -38.31 8.72
C GLU A 233 -29.04 -38.01 8.19
N GLU A 234 -29.24 -36.93 7.44
CA GLU A 234 -30.52 -36.58 6.80
C GLU A 234 -30.79 -37.35 5.48
N GLY A 235 -29.87 -38.19 5.00
CA GLY A 235 -30.01 -39.00 3.78
C GLY A 235 -29.68 -38.28 2.48
N PHE A 236 -28.99 -37.11 2.55
CA PHE A 236 -28.53 -36.37 1.37
C PHE A 236 -27.11 -36.76 0.95
N ASP A 237 -26.87 -38.04 0.67
CA ASP A 237 -25.54 -38.59 0.35
C ASP A 237 -24.75 -37.81 -0.69
N ARG A 238 -25.41 -37.33 -1.75
CA ARG A 238 -24.77 -36.53 -2.80
C ARG A 238 -24.29 -35.19 -2.25
N ILE A 239 -25.06 -34.55 -1.40
CA ILE A 239 -24.70 -33.24 -0.79
C ILE A 239 -23.56 -33.47 0.19
N ALA A 240 -23.63 -34.50 1.03
CA ALA A 240 -22.56 -34.89 1.94
C ALA A 240 -21.24 -35.10 1.20
N TYR A 241 -21.24 -35.85 0.09
CA TYR A 241 -20.05 -36.01 -0.75
C TYR A 241 -19.51 -34.69 -1.29
N LEU A 242 -20.37 -33.73 -1.71
CA LEU A 242 -19.94 -32.44 -2.20
C LEU A 242 -19.29 -31.59 -1.09
N PHE A 243 -19.84 -31.63 0.13
CA PHE A 243 -19.22 -30.96 1.28
C PHE A 243 -17.83 -31.54 1.60
N GLU A 244 -17.69 -32.85 1.61
CA GLU A 244 -16.38 -33.52 1.80
C GLU A 244 -15.39 -33.19 0.68
N ALA A 245 -15.84 -33.09 -0.57
CA ALA A 245 -15.00 -32.82 -1.72
C ALA A 245 -14.50 -31.33 -1.69
N VAL A 246 -15.40 -30.38 -1.38
CA VAL A 246 -15.05 -28.98 -1.25
C VAL A 246 -14.12 -28.79 -0.05
N GLY A 247 -14.39 -29.36 1.11
CA GLY A 247 -13.51 -29.30 2.27
C GLY A 247 -12.06 -29.72 1.97
N LYS A 248 -11.87 -30.72 1.09
CA LYS A 248 -10.51 -31.08 0.64
C LYS A 248 -9.86 -30.02 -0.23
N ILE A 249 -10.63 -29.29 -1.02
CA ILE A 249 -10.12 -28.18 -1.83
C ILE A 249 -9.70 -27.02 -0.91
N GLU A 250 -10.49 -26.71 0.13
CA GLU A 250 -10.19 -25.62 1.06
C GLU A 250 -8.92 -25.92 1.87
N LYS A 251 -8.61 -27.18 2.15
CA LYS A 251 -7.33 -27.59 2.71
C LYS A 251 -6.14 -27.24 1.80
N GLU A 252 -6.26 -27.45 0.49
CA GLU A 252 -5.24 -27.08 -0.50
C GLU A 252 -5.09 -25.54 -0.59
N HIS A 253 -6.20 -24.80 -0.43
CA HIS A 253 -6.17 -23.34 -0.37
C HIS A 253 -5.43 -22.85 0.88
N GLU A 254 -5.72 -23.42 2.06
CA GLU A 254 -5.00 -23.11 3.30
C GLU A 254 -3.50 -23.33 3.15
N GLU A 255 -3.05 -24.50 2.67
CA GLU A 255 -1.65 -24.81 2.48
C GLU A 255 -0.97 -23.81 1.51
N ARG A 256 -1.67 -23.43 0.46
CA ARG A 256 -1.22 -22.40 -0.50
C ARG A 256 -1.05 -21.04 0.17
N TYR A 257 -2.04 -20.56 0.93
CA TYR A 257 -1.96 -19.26 1.60
C TYR A 257 -0.88 -19.23 2.68
N LYS A 258 -0.71 -20.30 3.46
CA LYS A 258 0.39 -20.43 4.43
C LYS A 258 1.76 -20.33 3.75
N LYS A 259 1.95 -21.00 2.63
CA LYS A 259 3.20 -20.94 1.87
C LYS A 259 3.48 -19.57 1.26
N LEU A 260 2.43 -18.88 0.81
CA LEU A 260 2.55 -17.50 0.31
C LEU A 260 2.87 -16.53 1.44
N LEU A 261 2.25 -16.69 2.62
CA LEU A 261 2.54 -15.91 3.82
C LEU A 261 4.01 -16.06 4.24
N GLU A 262 4.50 -17.29 4.34
CA GLU A 262 5.90 -17.60 4.64
C GLU A 262 6.85 -16.90 3.64
N ASN A 263 6.52 -16.91 2.34
CA ASN A 263 7.31 -16.21 1.35
C ASN A 263 7.34 -14.69 1.54
N VAL A 264 6.22 -14.09 1.95
CA VAL A 264 6.13 -12.64 2.21
C VAL A 264 6.94 -12.27 3.45
N GLU A 265 6.76 -13.00 4.55
CA GLU A 265 7.42 -12.74 5.83
C GLU A 265 8.93 -12.91 5.77
N ASN A 266 9.41 -13.87 4.98
CA ASN A 266 10.84 -14.16 4.81
C ASN A 266 11.48 -13.41 3.61
N GLY A 267 10.75 -12.51 2.93
CA GLY A 267 11.28 -11.78 1.77
C GLY A 267 11.56 -12.66 0.55
N LEU A 268 10.92 -13.83 0.48
CA LEU A 268 11.17 -14.85 -0.55
C LEU A 268 10.30 -14.69 -1.81
N VAL A 269 9.46 -13.65 -1.91
CA VAL A 269 8.59 -13.47 -3.09
C VAL A 269 9.43 -13.25 -4.35
N PHE A 270 10.48 -12.43 -4.25
CA PHE A 270 11.35 -12.07 -5.37
C PHE A 270 12.80 -12.55 -5.20
N SER A 271 13.07 -13.37 -4.19
CA SER A 271 14.36 -14.01 -3.96
C SER A 271 14.18 -15.47 -3.55
N ARG A 272 15.19 -16.31 -3.76
CA ARG A 272 15.17 -17.73 -3.37
C ARG A 272 16.59 -18.20 -3.05
N ASP A 273 16.68 -19.21 -2.21
CA ASP A 273 17.91 -19.97 -2.06
C ASP A 273 18.19 -20.74 -3.35
N GLY A 274 19.35 -20.43 -3.97
CA GLY A 274 19.74 -20.99 -5.25
C GLY A 274 19.14 -20.25 -6.46
N GLU A 275 19.60 -20.61 -7.64
CA GLU A 275 19.13 -20.02 -8.90
C GLU A 275 17.72 -20.47 -9.24
N LYS A 276 16.89 -19.51 -9.66
CA LYS A 276 15.54 -19.72 -10.18
C LYS A 276 15.39 -19.05 -11.54
N ILE A 277 14.42 -19.52 -12.29
CA ILE A 277 14.02 -18.90 -13.54
C ILE A 277 12.92 -17.91 -13.24
N TRP A 278 13.21 -16.61 -13.39
CA TRP A 278 12.27 -15.52 -13.22
C TRP A 278 11.69 -15.09 -14.55
N LYS A 279 10.37 -14.97 -14.63
CA LYS A 279 9.65 -14.54 -15.84
C LYS A 279 8.94 -13.24 -15.58
N CYS A 280 9.15 -12.25 -16.45
CA CYS A 280 8.38 -11.01 -16.42
C CYS A 280 6.96 -11.26 -16.94
N ARG A 281 5.95 -11.02 -16.12
CA ARG A 281 4.53 -11.23 -16.46
C ARG A 281 4.03 -10.29 -17.57
N ASN A 282 4.70 -9.14 -17.78
CA ASN A 282 4.29 -8.19 -18.81
C ASN A 282 4.80 -8.61 -20.21
N CYS A 283 6.10 -8.92 -20.36
CA CYS A 283 6.70 -9.14 -21.68
C CYS A 283 7.24 -10.55 -21.92
N GLY A 284 7.19 -11.44 -20.91
CA GLY A 284 7.69 -12.81 -21.00
C GLY A 284 9.21 -12.95 -20.88
N HIS A 285 9.98 -11.86 -20.69
CA HIS A 285 11.41 -11.92 -20.53
C HIS A 285 11.84 -12.82 -19.37
N ILE A 286 12.85 -13.63 -19.58
CA ILE A 286 13.36 -14.61 -18.62
C ILE A 286 14.74 -14.21 -18.11
N VAL A 287 14.93 -14.31 -16.80
CA VAL A 287 16.22 -14.10 -16.12
C VAL A 287 16.48 -15.27 -15.20
N ILE A 288 17.72 -15.76 -15.16
CA ILE A 288 18.16 -16.81 -14.22
C ILE A 288 19.00 -16.15 -13.14
N GLY A 289 18.68 -16.43 -11.88
CA GLY A 289 19.40 -15.91 -10.73
C GLY A 289 18.71 -16.19 -9.41
N LYS A 290 19.35 -15.82 -8.31
CA LYS A 290 18.77 -15.94 -6.95
C LYS A 290 17.65 -14.96 -6.72
N GLU A 291 17.66 -13.81 -7.42
CA GLU A 291 16.70 -12.72 -7.25
C GLU A 291 16.15 -12.26 -8.60
N ALA A 292 14.90 -11.81 -8.59
CA ALA A 292 14.33 -11.09 -9.71
C ALA A 292 14.98 -9.70 -9.85
N PRO A 293 15.25 -9.21 -11.07
CA PRO A 293 15.85 -7.89 -11.27
C PRO A 293 14.90 -6.77 -10.82
N GLU A 294 15.45 -5.65 -10.32
CA GLU A 294 14.67 -4.49 -9.88
C GLU A 294 13.80 -3.90 -10.99
N ILE A 295 14.31 -3.95 -12.23
CA ILE A 295 13.63 -3.46 -13.43
C ILE A 295 13.84 -4.46 -14.55
N CYS A 296 12.78 -4.79 -15.27
CA CYS A 296 12.88 -5.65 -16.46
C CYS A 296 13.70 -4.96 -17.56
N PRO A 297 14.80 -5.55 -18.04
CA PRO A 297 15.67 -4.92 -19.03
C PRO A 297 15.03 -4.77 -20.42
N VAL A 298 13.91 -5.45 -20.68
CA VAL A 298 13.22 -5.42 -21.98
C VAL A 298 12.07 -4.40 -21.98
N CYS A 299 11.23 -4.37 -20.93
CA CYS A 299 10.01 -3.56 -20.92
C CYS A 299 9.94 -2.53 -19.79
N SER A 300 11.01 -2.37 -19.00
CA SER A 300 11.15 -1.39 -17.93
C SER A 300 10.08 -1.50 -16.80
N HIS A 301 9.36 -2.61 -16.72
CA HIS A 301 8.45 -2.86 -15.60
C HIS A 301 9.23 -3.21 -14.33
N PRO A 302 8.75 -2.79 -13.15
CA PRO A 302 9.43 -3.02 -11.88
C PRO A 302 9.43 -4.51 -11.49
N LYS A 303 10.28 -4.86 -10.52
CA LYS A 303 10.45 -6.20 -9.90
C LYS A 303 9.12 -6.90 -9.57
N ALA A 304 8.12 -6.13 -9.19
CA ALA A 304 6.77 -6.62 -8.89
C ALA A 304 6.11 -7.41 -10.04
N TYR A 305 6.58 -7.25 -11.27
CA TYR A 305 6.08 -7.98 -12.43
C TYR A 305 6.77 -9.33 -12.66
N PHE A 306 7.76 -9.71 -11.84
CA PHE A 306 8.41 -11.00 -11.98
C PHE A 306 7.74 -12.07 -11.12
N GLU A 307 7.72 -13.28 -11.66
CA GLU A 307 7.29 -14.50 -10.99
C GLU A 307 8.31 -15.62 -11.26
N ILE A 308 8.34 -16.65 -10.42
CA ILE A 308 9.07 -17.87 -10.73
C ILE A 308 8.35 -18.55 -11.89
N LYS A 309 9.09 -18.83 -12.97
CA LYS A 309 8.53 -19.56 -14.10
C LYS A 309 8.09 -20.95 -13.66
N SER A 310 6.83 -21.28 -13.84
CA SER A 310 6.28 -22.62 -13.68
C SER A 310 6.09 -23.26 -15.06
N GLU A 311 6.33 -24.53 -15.15
CA GLU A 311 6.04 -25.37 -16.32
C GLU A 311 5.16 -26.52 -15.83
N ASN A 312 3.88 -26.42 -16.10
CA ASN A 312 2.85 -27.38 -15.69
C ASN A 312 2.02 -27.92 -16.87
N TYR A 313 2.63 -27.93 -18.06
CA TYR A 313 2.05 -28.43 -19.32
C TYR A 313 2.90 -29.54 -19.90
#